data_650210611da359dc92b35fc90ed8deb5
#
_entry.id   650210611da359dc92b35fc90ed8deb5
#
_cell.length_a   1.000
_cell.length_b   1.000
_cell.length_c   1.000
_cell.angle_alpha   90.00
_cell.angle_beta   90.00
_cell.angle_gamma   90.00
#
_symmetry.space_group_name_H-M   'P 1'
#
loop_
_entity.id
_entity.type
_entity.pdbx_description
1 polymer ?
#
loop_
_entity_poly.entity_id
_entity_poly.type
_entity_poly.pdbx_seq_one_letter_code
_entity_poly.pdbx_strand_id
1 'polypeptide(L)'
;MPDRFLRTVAVVLALPWACAASAPAAPEEALFRQLKVDVFDQDWPAVLRGCEEILRQFPRGAAMAQAAFYRATALSHLPDRQAEAPAAYRRFLVDYPDEKVLVEEAWSDLFRLACDARGRAGGECVTLLREGLGSRSPNVVTQAAIRASDVPDAGVRRRALPLLKRAYDRETDPEIRDEVLIAILKIDPKEVPQPAAPRGAPGAPVEGARPGGKKAPTLIRMTVYDKKAGRYDLKINLPIAFARMLLDAVDEEQRLELRQEAEKKGIDLDHIFQAIEKAGAGKLLEAEDDEGRVEIWIE
;
A
#
# COMPACT_ATOMS: atom_id res chain seq x y z
N MET A 1 -7.50 -35.23 83.39
CA MET A 1 -7.45 -36.03 82.16
C MET A 1 -7.60 -35.06 81.05
N PRO A 2 -6.68 -35.03 80.10
CA PRO A 2 -6.21 -33.78 79.52
C PRO A 2 -6.93 -33.42 78.22
N ASP A 3 -7.19 -32.11 78.11
CA ASP A 3 -7.64 -31.40 76.94
C ASP A 3 -6.57 -31.34 75.88
N ARG A 4 -6.93 -31.70 74.65
CA ARG A 4 -6.09 -31.45 73.47
C ARG A 4 -6.63 -30.24 72.69
N PHE A 5 -5.92 -29.13 72.86
CA PHE A 5 -6.11 -27.92 72.07
C PHE A 5 -5.73 -28.17 70.59
N LEU A 6 -6.69 -28.07 69.73
CA LEU A 6 -6.45 -27.93 68.27
C LEU A 6 -5.95 -26.52 67.99
N ARG A 7 -4.66 -26.40 67.65
CA ARG A 7 -4.13 -25.17 67.04
C ARG A 7 -4.30 -25.22 65.54
N THR A 8 -5.26 -24.47 65.05
CA THR A 8 -5.48 -24.20 63.61
C THR A 8 -4.40 -23.22 63.17
N VAL A 9 -3.41 -23.68 62.40
CA VAL A 9 -2.39 -22.82 61.76
C VAL A 9 -3.01 -22.34 60.43
N ALA A 10 -3.41 -21.07 60.40
CA ALA A 10 -3.78 -20.40 59.16
C ALA A 10 -2.48 -20.06 58.38
N VAL A 11 -2.19 -20.85 57.35
CA VAL A 11 -1.16 -20.52 56.38
C VAL A 11 -1.73 -19.49 55.41
N VAL A 12 -1.40 -18.23 55.63
CA VAL A 12 -1.65 -17.16 54.67
C VAL A 12 -0.61 -17.30 53.54
N LEU A 13 -1.05 -17.87 52.42
CA LEU A 13 -0.28 -17.87 51.15
C LEU A 13 -0.28 -16.45 50.59
N ALA A 14 0.73 -15.67 50.96
CA ALA A 14 1.11 -14.43 50.28
C ALA A 14 1.70 -14.80 48.90
N LEU A 15 0.90 -14.79 47.87
CA LEU A 15 1.36 -14.81 46.50
C LEU A 15 2.05 -13.46 46.21
N PRO A 16 3.33 -13.44 45.87
CA PRO A 16 3.96 -12.23 45.38
C PRO A 16 3.33 -11.94 44.00
N TRP A 17 2.60 -10.86 43.91
CA TRP A 17 2.31 -10.22 42.64
C TRP A 17 3.63 -9.73 42.10
N ALA A 18 4.29 -10.60 41.32
CA ALA A 18 5.39 -10.18 40.47
C ALA A 18 4.76 -9.23 39.42
N CYS A 19 4.89 -7.93 39.68
CA CYS A 19 4.82 -6.95 38.59
C CYS A 19 5.85 -7.43 37.56
N ALA A 20 5.39 -7.98 36.46
CA ALA A 20 6.22 -8.23 35.30
C ALA A 20 6.67 -6.85 34.80
N ALA A 21 7.76 -6.33 35.37
CA ALA A 21 8.48 -5.21 34.81
C ALA A 21 8.85 -5.66 33.40
N SER A 22 8.25 -5.03 32.39
CA SER A 22 8.64 -5.24 30.99
C SER A 22 10.13 -5.09 30.93
N ALA A 23 10.84 -6.12 30.45
CA ALA A 23 12.28 -6.04 30.27
C ALA A 23 12.59 -4.79 29.44
N PRO A 24 13.63 -4.00 29.80
CA PRO A 24 13.99 -2.84 28.99
C PRO A 24 14.25 -3.33 27.57
N ALA A 25 13.60 -2.65 26.60
CA ALA A 25 13.79 -2.95 25.18
C ALA A 25 15.29 -2.98 24.87
N ALA A 26 15.73 -3.95 24.06
CA ALA A 26 17.12 -4.00 23.63
C ALA A 26 17.53 -2.63 23.05
N PRO A 27 18.77 -2.17 23.25
CA PRO A 27 19.19 -0.82 22.80
C PRO A 27 18.88 -0.56 21.32
N GLU A 28 19.03 -1.57 20.46
CA GLU A 28 18.67 -1.52 19.03
C GLU A 28 17.18 -1.26 18.85
N GLU A 29 16.32 -1.98 19.56
CA GLU A 29 14.86 -1.84 19.46
C GLU A 29 14.38 -0.46 19.90
N ALA A 30 15.00 0.12 20.92
CA ALA A 30 14.68 1.46 21.38
C ALA A 30 15.04 2.52 20.32
N LEU A 31 16.24 2.43 19.74
CA LEU A 31 16.65 3.31 18.65
C LEU A 31 15.78 3.14 17.42
N PHE A 32 15.44 1.91 17.06
CA PHE A 32 14.59 1.66 15.89
C PHE A 32 13.15 2.12 16.11
N ARG A 33 12.65 2.08 17.34
CA ARG A 33 11.32 2.64 17.67
C ARG A 33 11.34 4.16 17.52
N GLN A 34 12.37 4.85 18.01
CA GLN A 34 12.52 6.29 17.80
C GLN A 34 12.64 6.63 16.33
N LEU A 35 13.44 5.89 15.57
CA LEU A 35 13.56 6.07 14.13
C LEU A 35 12.19 6.01 13.40
N LYS A 36 11.31 5.08 13.79
CA LYS A 36 9.96 5.01 13.21
C LYS A 36 9.10 6.22 13.53
N VAL A 37 9.25 6.80 14.72
CA VAL A 37 8.58 8.06 15.09
C VAL A 37 9.11 9.20 14.23
N ASP A 38 10.43 9.33 14.09
CA ASP A 38 11.06 10.38 13.28
C ASP A 38 10.63 10.26 11.79
N VAL A 39 10.48 9.03 11.27
CA VAL A 39 9.96 8.78 9.91
C VAL A 39 8.51 9.22 9.79
N PHE A 40 7.68 8.89 10.78
CA PHE A 40 6.27 9.30 10.80
C PHE A 40 6.12 10.83 10.85
N ASP A 41 6.95 11.49 11.66
CA ASP A 41 6.98 12.95 11.80
C ASP A 41 7.68 13.64 10.60
N GLN A 42 8.26 12.86 9.68
CA GLN A 42 9.04 13.35 8.54
C GLN A 42 10.23 14.23 8.93
N ASP A 43 10.79 14.02 10.12
CA ASP A 43 12.03 14.68 10.54
C ASP A 43 13.24 13.99 9.87
N TRP A 44 13.42 14.27 8.58
CA TRP A 44 14.45 13.63 7.76
C TRP A 44 15.87 13.79 8.31
N PRO A 45 16.26 14.94 8.88
CA PRO A 45 17.55 15.05 9.58
C PRO A 45 17.67 14.10 10.77
N ALA A 46 16.63 13.92 11.59
CA ALA A 46 16.62 12.96 12.69
C ALA A 46 16.64 11.51 12.17
N VAL A 47 15.83 11.20 11.16
CA VAL A 47 15.82 9.90 10.47
C VAL A 47 17.23 9.53 10.02
N LEU A 48 17.93 10.44 9.34
CA LEU A 48 19.26 10.17 8.83
C LEU A 48 20.25 9.86 9.98
N ARG A 49 20.25 10.67 11.04
CA ARG A 49 21.10 10.43 12.23
C ARG A 49 20.78 9.09 12.90
N GLY A 50 19.50 8.78 13.10
CA GLY A 50 19.06 7.53 13.70
C GLY A 50 19.47 6.30 12.88
N CYS A 51 19.33 6.38 11.56
CA CYS A 51 19.80 5.32 10.65
C CYS A 51 21.31 5.10 10.75
N GLU A 52 22.11 6.17 10.69
CA GLU A 52 23.57 6.10 10.77
C GLU A 52 24.02 5.54 12.12
N GLU A 53 23.32 5.86 13.21
CA GLU A 53 23.59 5.33 14.54
C GLU A 53 23.29 3.82 14.60
N ILE A 54 22.13 3.36 14.10
CA ILE A 54 21.79 1.94 14.06
C ILE A 54 22.80 1.17 13.22
N LEU A 55 23.12 1.63 12.03
CA LEU A 55 24.06 0.98 11.12
C LEU A 55 25.47 0.88 11.70
N ARG A 56 25.87 1.87 12.50
CA ARG A 56 27.18 1.90 13.17
C ARG A 56 27.24 1.00 14.39
N GLN A 57 26.21 1.03 15.25
CA GLN A 57 26.22 0.32 16.53
C GLN A 57 25.84 -1.15 16.43
N PHE A 58 24.94 -1.48 15.49
CA PHE A 58 24.36 -2.81 15.34
C PHE A 58 24.59 -3.41 13.96
N PRO A 59 25.86 -3.64 13.53
CA PRO A 59 26.17 -4.06 12.16
C PRO A 59 25.66 -5.47 11.77
N ARG A 60 24.99 -6.16 12.68
CA ARG A 60 24.31 -7.45 12.48
C ARG A 60 22.93 -7.47 13.11
N GLY A 61 22.39 -6.29 13.39
CA GLY A 61 21.09 -6.13 14.04
C GLY A 61 19.93 -6.47 13.10
N ALA A 62 18.78 -6.74 13.69
CA ALA A 62 17.57 -7.06 12.94
C ALA A 62 17.02 -5.85 12.17
N ALA A 63 17.33 -4.62 12.61
CA ALA A 63 16.85 -3.38 11.97
C ALA A 63 17.74 -2.88 10.82
N MET A 64 18.81 -3.59 10.49
CA MET A 64 19.82 -3.14 9.52
C MET A 64 19.21 -2.83 8.14
N ALA A 65 18.40 -3.72 7.60
CA ALA A 65 17.80 -3.54 6.28
C ALA A 65 16.88 -2.31 6.26
N GLN A 66 16.01 -2.18 7.26
CA GLN A 66 15.11 -1.04 7.39
C GLN A 66 15.89 0.27 7.59
N ALA A 67 16.92 0.27 8.44
CA ALA A 67 17.76 1.45 8.64
C ALA A 67 18.51 1.86 7.37
N ALA A 68 19.01 0.91 6.58
CA ALA A 68 19.66 1.19 5.31
C ALA A 68 18.67 1.76 4.28
N PHE A 69 17.45 1.24 4.23
CA PHE A 69 16.38 1.76 3.38
C PHE A 69 15.98 3.17 3.80
N TYR A 70 15.63 3.40 5.08
CA TYR A 70 15.23 4.72 5.58
C TYR A 70 16.35 5.75 5.47
N ARG A 71 17.63 5.33 5.55
CA ARG A 71 18.75 6.22 5.25
C ARG A 71 18.69 6.75 3.81
N ALA A 72 18.42 5.88 2.84
CA ALA A 72 18.29 6.28 1.45
C ALA A 72 17.06 7.20 1.24
N THR A 73 15.95 6.89 1.91
CA THR A 73 14.74 7.71 1.91
C THR A 73 15.02 9.09 2.49
N ALA A 74 15.65 9.19 3.66
CA ALA A 74 16.01 10.47 4.28
C ALA A 74 16.90 11.32 3.36
N LEU A 75 17.90 10.72 2.72
CA LEU A 75 18.74 11.39 1.75
C LEU A 75 17.93 11.95 0.57
N SER A 76 16.89 11.24 0.12
CA SER A 76 16.06 11.69 -1.00
C SER A 76 15.18 12.91 -0.66
N HIS A 77 14.91 13.12 0.63
CA HIS A 77 14.11 14.25 1.13
C HIS A 77 14.94 15.44 1.61
N LEU A 78 16.27 15.30 1.74
CA LEU A 78 17.17 16.38 2.14
C LEU A 78 17.74 17.08 0.91
N PRO A 79 17.37 18.35 0.61
CA PRO A 79 17.73 19.01 -0.65
C PRO A 79 19.23 19.03 -0.94
N ASP A 80 20.04 19.24 0.09
CA ASP A 80 21.51 19.32 0.03
C ASP A 80 22.17 17.94 -0.09
N ARG A 81 21.44 16.87 0.19
CA ARG A 81 21.96 15.49 0.16
C ARG A 81 21.22 14.60 -0.85
N GLN A 82 20.25 15.12 -1.56
CA GLN A 82 19.42 14.35 -2.49
C GLN A 82 20.23 13.63 -3.58
N ALA A 83 21.35 14.22 -4.00
CA ALA A 83 22.25 13.60 -4.97
C ALA A 83 22.88 12.28 -4.50
N GLU A 84 22.90 12.02 -3.17
CA GLU A 84 23.44 10.79 -2.59
C GLU A 84 22.40 9.64 -2.57
N ALA A 85 21.11 9.97 -2.66
CA ALA A 85 20.03 8.99 -2.49
C ALA A 85 20.07 7.85 -3.53
N PRO A 86 20.29 8.08 -4.84
CA PRO A 86 20.36 6.99 -5.81
C PRO A 86 21.44 5.96 -5.49
N ALA A 87 22.63 6.42 -5.07
CA ALA A 87 23.71 5.52 -4.68
C ALA A 87 23.37 4.72 -3.42
N ALA A 88 22.68 5.34 -2.44
CA ALA A 88 22.25 4.68 -1.22
C ALA A 88 21.19 3.59 -1.51
N TYR A 89 20.19 3.86 -2.35
CA TYR A 89 19.22 2.86 -2.77
C TYR A 89 19.87 1.70 -3.56
N ARG A 90 20.76 2.00 -4.50
CA ARG A 90 21.48 0.95 -5.24
C ARG A 90 22.29 0.06 -4.30
N ARG A 91 22.93 0.65 -3.28
CA ARG A 91 23.62 -0.10 -2.25
C ARG A 91 22.68 -0.99 -1.46
N PHE A 92 21.53 -0.47 -1.03
CA PHE A 92 20.49 -1.23 -0.35
C PHE A 92 20.05 -2.45 -1.18
N LEU A 93 19.78 -2.27 -2.48
CA LEU A 93 19.36 -3.36 -3.37
C LEU A 93 20.41 -4.48 -3.51
N VAL A 94 21.70 -4.14 -3.37
CA VAL A 94 22.80 -5.11 -3.41
C VAL A 94 22.97 -5.83 -2.07
N ASP A 95 22.89 -5.08 -0.97
CA ASP A 95 23.17 -5.60 0.37
C ASP A 95 21.98 -6.40 0.95
N TYR A 96 20.72 -6.09 0.53
CA TYR A 96 19.48 -6.68 1.07
C TYR A 96 18.50 -7.16 -0.01
N PRO A 97 18.91 -8.04 -0.94
CA PRO A 97 18.08 -8.47 -2.07
C PRO A 97 16.86 -9.31 -1.68
N ASP A 98 16.86 -9.87 -0.47
CA ASP A 98 15.80 -10.74 0.04
C ASP A 98 14.66 -9.98 0.74
N GLU A 99 14.83 -8.69 1.01
CA GLU A 99 13.83 -7.80 1.62
C GLU A 99 12.80 -7.34 0.57
N LYS A 100 11.95 -8.25 0.12
CA LYS A 100 11.09 -8.09 -1.06
C LYS A 100 10.32 -6.77 -1.10
N VAL A 101 9.64 -6.41 -0.02
CA VAL A 101 8.83 -5.18 0.06
C VAL A 101 9.70 -3.95 -0.08
N LEU A 102 10.77 -3.86 0.72
CA LEU A 102 11.68 -2.72 0.69
C LEU A 102 12.46 -2.63 -0.63
N VAL A 103 12.75 -3.77 -1.26
CA VAL A 103 13.35 -3.81 -2.60
C VAL A 103 12.42 -3.19 -3.65
N GLU A 104 11.13 -3.51 -3.61
CA GLU A 104 10.14 -2.94 -4.52
C GLU A 104 9.97 -1.42 -4.30
N GLU A 105 9.94 -0.98 -3.06
CA GLU A 105 9.89 0.44 -2.70
C GLU A 105 11.17 1.16 -3.14
N ALA A 106 12.34 0.58 -2.90
CA ALA A 106 13.62 1.15 -3.33
C ALA A 106 13.71 1.33 -4.85
N TRP A 107 13.18 0.39 -5.62
CA TRP A 107 13.06 0.52 -7.07
C TRP A 107 12.10 1.63 -7.46
N SER A 108 10.95 1.73 -6.79
CA SER A 108 9.97 2.79 -7.04
C SER A 108 10.58 4.19 -6.82
N ASP A 109 11.31 4.35 -5.72
CA ASP A 109 12.00 5.60 -5.40
C ASP A 109 13.12 5.93 -6.38
N LEU A 110 13.92 4.94 -6.77
CA LEU A 110 14.94 5.11 -7.81
C LEU A 110 14.31 5.58 -9.13
N PHE A 111 13.22 4.96 -9.57
CA PHE A 111 12.50 5.40 -10.76
C PHE A 111 11.99 6.83 -10.62
N ARG A 112 11.44 7.18 -9.46
CA ARG A 112 10.96 8.54 -9.19
C ARG A 112 12.08 9.56 -9.25
N LEU A 113 13.25 9.25 -8.69
CA LEU A 113 14.41 10.15 -8.66
C LEU A 113 15.05 10.32 -10.05
N ALA A 114 15.22 9.24 -10.80
CA ALA A 114 15.94 9.26 -12.06
C ALA A 114 15.05 9.57 -13.27
N CYS A 115 13.73 9.26 -13.19
CA CYS A 115 12.80 9.37 -14.31
C CYS A 115 11.73 10.46 -14.09
N ASP A 116 12.02 11.50 -13.33
CA ASP A 116 11.15 12.68 -13.22
C ASP A 116 10.95 13.36 -14.59
N ALA A 117 10.11 14.40 -14.61
CA ALA A 117 9.78 15.10 -15.86
C ALA A 117 11.01 15.66 -16.60
N ARG A 118 12.10 15.98 -15.87
CA ARG A 118 13.37 16.48 -16.45
C ARG A 118 14.31 15.36 -16.86
N GLY A 119 14.28 14.23 -16.12
CA GLY A 119 15.18 13.08 -16.31
C GLY A 119 14.70 12.04 -17.32
N ARG A 120 13.43 12.07 -17.78
CA ARG A 120 12.86 11.04 -18.69
C ARG A 120 13.63 10.79 -19.96
N ALA A 121 14.29 11.81 -20.51
CA ALA A 121 15.15 11.69 -21.67
C ALA A 121 16.60 11.38 -21.28
N GLY A 122 16.93 11.35 -20.00
CA GLY A 122 18.29 11.15 -19.50
C GLY A 122 18.75 9.70 -19.61
N GLY A 123 20.03 9.50 -19.90
CA GLY A 123 20.65 8.17 -20.01
C GLY A 123 20.55 7.36 -18.72
N GLU A 124 20.51 8.03 -17.55
CA GLU A 124 20.36 7.36 -16.26
C GLU A 124 18.99 6.71 -16.09
N CYS A 125 17.89 7.42 -16.40
CA CYS A 125 16.54 6.85 -16.39
C CYS A 125 16.45 5.63 -17.32
N VAL A 126 16.92 5.77 -18.57
CA VAL A 126 16.90 4.68 -19.56
C VAL A 126 17.70 3.47 -19.06
N THR A 127 18.85 3.69 -18.44
CA THR A 127 19.68 2.61 -17.86
C THR A 127 18.94 1.91 -16.72
N LEU A 128 18.38 2.68 -15.80
CA LEU A 128 17.63 2.18 -14.67
C LEU A 128 16.38 1.37 -15.09
N LEU A 129 15.66 1.87 -16.11
CA LEU A 129 14.52 1.14 -16.67
C LEU A 129 14.96 -0.20 -17.29
N ARG A 130 16.09 -0.24 -18.00
CA ARG A 130 16.62 -1.51 -18.53
C ARG A 130 16.97 -2.52 -17.44
N GLU A 131 17.54 -2.05 -16.33
CA GLU A 131 17.81 -2.85 -15.14
C GLU A 131 16.50 -3.37 -14.52
N GLY A 132 15.50 -2.50 -14.28
CA GLY A 132 14.21 -2.84 -13.72
C GLY A 132 13.42 -3.84 -14.59
N LEU A 133 13.46 -3.70 -15.93
CA LEU A 133 12.84 -4.66 -16.86
C LEU A 133 13.49 -6.06 -16.80
N GLY A 134 14.68 -6.18 -16.22
CA GLY A 134 15.37 -7.44 -15.96
C GLY A 134 15.26 -7.94 -14.51
N SER A 135 14.50 -7.27 -13.66
CA SER A 135 14.33 -7.64 -12.24
C SER A 135 13.70 -9.02 -12.06
N ARG A 136 14.00 -9.65 -10.91
CA ARG A 136 13.34 -10.89 -10.49
C ARG A 136 11.94 -10.65 -9.91
N SER A 137 11.66 -9.45 -9.39
CA SER A 137 10.34 -9.08 -8.91
C SER A 137 9.42 -8.73 -10.07
N PRO A 138 8.27 -9.43 -10.22
CA PRO A 138 7.26 -9.07 -11.22
C PRO A 138 6.73 -7.65 -11.07
N ASN A 139 6.60 -7.17 -9.83
CA ASN A 139 6.12 -5.81 -9.54
C ASN A 139 7.10 -4.75 -10.04
N VAL A 140 8.40 -4.94 -9.79
CA VAL A 140 9.46 -4.05 -10.32
C VAL A 140 9.45 -4.04 -11.84
N VAL A 141 9.31 -5.22 -12.48
CA VAL A 141 9.21 -5.33 -13.95
C VAL A 141 8.02 -4.57 -14.48
N THR A 142 6.85 -4.71 -13.85
CA THR A 142 5.62 -4.01 -14.25
C THR A 142 5.79 -2.50 -14.10
N GLN A 143 6.30 -2.02 -12.96
CA GLN A 143 6.56 -0.60 -12.75
C GLN A 143 7.56 -0.02 -13.76
N ALA A 144 8.67 -0.72 -14.01
CA ALA A 144 9.65 -0.31 -15.01
C ALA A 144 9.06 -0.25 -16.41
N ALA A 145 8.21 -1.23 -16.77
CA ALA A 145 7.57 -1.30 -18.08
C ALA A 145 6.53 -0.18 -18.27
N ILE A 146 5.74 0.14 -17.25
CA ILE A 146 4.81 1.28 -17.27
C ILE A 146 5.58 2.58 -17.53
N ARG A 147 6.62 2.86 -16.74
CA ARG A 147 7.45 4.07 -16.90
C ARG A 147 8.20 4.11 -18.23
N ALA A 148 8.57 2.96 -18.78
CA ALA A 148 9.20 2.86 -20.09
C ALA A 148 8.29 3.38 -21.23
N SER A 149 6.98 3.41 -21.05
CA SER A 149 6.06 3.98 -22.03
C SER A 149 6.20 5.49 -22.20
N ASP A 150 6.71 6.18 -21.18
CA ASP A 150 6.85 7.64 -21.15
C ASP A 150 8.22 8.16 -21.60
N VAL A 151 9.19 7.27 -21.84
CA VAL A 151 10.52 7.67 -22.31
C VAL A 151 10.64 7.61 -23.83
N PRO A 152 11.46 8.48 -24.45
CA PRO A 152 11.61 8.51 -25.91
C PRO A 152 12.43 7.34 -26.48
N ASP A 153 13.13 6.56 -25.63
CA ASP A 153 13.99 5.44 -26.07
C ASP A 153 13.18 4.28 -26.65
N ALA A 154 13.23 4.14 -27.99
CA ALA A 154 12.49 3.10 -28.70
C ALA A 154 12.92 1.66 -28.31
N GLY A 155 14.16 1.47 -27.89
CA GLY A 155 14.70 0.16 -27.47
C GLY A 155 14.07 -0.29 -26.16
N VAL A 156 13.98 0.62 -25.17
CA VAL A 156 13.33 0.35 -23.88
C VAL A 156 11.83 0.12 -24.08
N ARG A 157 11.15 0.96 -24.85
CA ARG A 157 9.72 0.81 -25.16
C ARG A 157 9.42 -0.55 -25.83
N ARG A 158 10.23 -0.94 -26.82
CA ARG A 158 10.07 -2.24 -27.50
C ARG A 158 10.25 -3.42 -26.53
N ARG A 159 11.19 -3.31 -25.58
CA ARG A 159 11.39 -4.35 -24.56
C ARG A 159 10.27 -4.38 -23.52
N ALA A 160 9.69 -3.24 -23.19
CA ALA A 160 8.60 -3.12 -22.22
C ALA A 160 7.28 -3.73 -22.73
N LEU A 161 6.96 -3.57 -24.02
CA LEU A 161 5.66 -3.98 -24.58
C LEU A 161 5.26 -5.44 -24.29
N PRO A 162 6.09 -6.46 -24.53
CA PRO A 162 5.73 -7.85 -24.22
C PRO A 162 5.63 -8.12 -22.71
N LEU A 163 6.28 -7.31 -21.87
CA LEU A 163 6.19 -7.41 -20.42
C LEU A 163 4.88 -6.83 -19.93
N LEU A 164 4.47 -5.68 -20.46
CA LEU A 164 3.17 -5.06 -20.18
C LEU A 164 2.00 -5.97 -20.58
N LYS A 165 2.05 -6.59 -21.75
CA LYS A 165 1.01 -7.54 -22.17
C LYS A 165 0.87 -8.70 -21.17
N ARG A 166 2.00 -9.28 -20.73
CA ARG A 166 2.00 -10.33 -19.71
C ARG A 166 1.52 -9.85 -18.34
N ALA A 167 1.82 -8.60 -17.97
CA ALA A 167 1.31 -7.99 -16.75
C ALA A 167 -0.21 -7.81 -16.85
N TYR A 168 -0.72 -7.27 -17.94
CA TYR A 168 -2.15 -7.09 -18.21
C TYR A 168 -2.96 -8.38 -18.08
N ASP A 169 -2.42 -9.50 -18.60
CA ASP A 169 -3.07 -10.82 -18.55
C ASP A 169 -3.10 -11.43 -17.13
N ARG A 170 -2.19 -11.02 -16.25
CA ARG A 170 -2.07 -11.57 -14.89
C ARG A 170 -2.67 -10.67 -13.83
N GLU A 171 -2.75 -9.39 -14.12
CA GLU A 171 -3.18 -8.39 -13.15
C GLU A 171 -4.67 -8.53 -12.85
N THR A 172 -4.99 -8.56 -11.57
CA THR A 172 -6.36 -8.65 -11.05
C THR A 172 -6.87 -7.34 -10.49
N ASP A 173 -5.96 -6.45 -10.09
CA ASP A 173 -6.30 -5.11 -9.66
C ASP A 173 -6.68 -4.25 -10.87
N PRO A 174 -7.92 -3.74 -10.93
CA PRO A 174 -8.40 -2.99 -12.10
C PRO A 174 -7.62 -1.69 -12.33
N GLU A 175 -7.15 -1.02 -11.27
CA GLU A 175 -6.41 0.25 -11.42
C GLU A 175 -5.04 0.00 -12.04
N ILE A 176 -4.31 -0.98 -11.52
CA ILE A 176 -3.00 -1.36 -12.08
C ILE A 176 -3.17 -1.87 -13.51
N ARG A 177 -4.22 -2.64 -13.77
CA ARG A 177 -4.51 -3.17 -15.10
C ARG A 177 -4.80 -2.05 -16.11
N ASP A 178 -5.55 -1.02 -15.73
CA ASP A 178 -5.83 0.15 -16.56
C ASP A 178 -4.56 0.96 -16.81
N GLU A 179 -3.69 1.13 -15.80
CA GLU A 179 -2.40 1.78 -15.95
C GLU A 179 -1.50 1.02 -16.95
N VAL A 180 -1.46 -0.31 -16.85
CA VAL A 180 -0.75 -1.18 -17.80
C VAL A 180 -1.30 -1.06 -19.21
N LEU A 181 -2.65 -1.01 -19.36
CA LEU A 181 -3.32 -0.83 -20.65
C LEU A 181 -2.94 0.53 -21.29
N ILE A 182 -2.98 1.59 -20.50
CA ILE A 182 -2.57 2.93 -20.94
C ILE A 182 -1.12 2.91 -21.43
N ALA A 183 -0.22 2.24 -20.69
CA ALA A 183 1.17 2.10 -21.07
C ALA A 183 1.36 1.33 -22.40
N ILE A 184 0.59 0.26 -22.62
CA ILE A 184 0.58 -0.49 -23.90
C ILE A 184 0.18 0.44 -25.03
N LEU A 185 -0.93 1.17 -24.89
CA LEU A 185 -1.46 2.08 -25.92
C LEU A 185 -0.52 3.26 -26.22
N LYS A 186 0.24 3.74 -25.23
CA LYS A 186 1.29 4.76 -25.43
C LYS A 186 2.44 4.23 -26.29
N ILE A 187 2.79 2.94 -26.15
CA ILE A 187 3.87 2.32 -26.93
C ILE A 187 3.40 1.97 -28.33
N ASP A 188 2.26 1.32 -28.46
CA ASP A 188 1.64 0.94 -29.72
C ASP A 188 0.10 1.11 -29.65
N PRO A 189 -0.43 2.19 -30.25
CA PRO A 189 -1.88 2.46 -30.25
C PRO A 189 -2.73 1.41 -30.96
N LYS A 190 -2.14 0.52 -31.74
CA LYS A 190 -2.85 -0.55 -32.46
C LYS A 190 -3.01 -1.82 -31.64
N GLU A 191 -2.22 -1.92 -30.57
CA GLU A 191 -2.23 -3.06 -29.66
C GLU A 191 -3.30 -2.88 -28.60
N VAL A 192 -4.53 -3.24 -28.93
CA VAL A 192 -5.60 -3.37 -27.92
C VAL A 192 -5.57 -4.81 -27.38
N PRO A 193 -5.16 -5.04 -26.13
CA PRO A 193 -5.21 -6.37 -25.56
C PRO A 193 -6.66 -6.87 -25.53
N GLN A 194 -6.93 -7.99 -26.20
CA GLN A 194 -8.22 -8.65 -26.02
C GLN A 194 -8.22 -9.27 -24.61
N PRO A 195 -9.28 -9.08 -23.82
CA PRO A 195 -9.39 -9.77 -22.54
C PRO A 195 -9.20 -11.27 -22.79
N ALA A 196 -8.26 -11.89 -22.07
CA ALA A 196 -8.04 -13.32 -22.16
C ALA A 196 -9.38 -14.02 -21.91
N ALA A 197 -9.82 -14.84 -22.86
CA ALA A 197 -10.99 -15.68 -22.64
C ALA A 197 -10.78 -16.45 -21.33
N PRO A 198 -11.77 -16.57 -20.45
CA PRO A 198 -11.63 -17.28 -19.20
C PRO A 198 -11.09 -18.69 -19.53
N ARG A 199 -9.93 -19.01 -19.00
CA ARG A 199 -9.32 -20.34 -19.19
C ARG A 199 -10.27 -21.35 -18.56
N GLY A 200 -11.11 -21.94 -19.40
CA GLY A 200 -11.96 -23.05 -19.01
C GLY A 200 -11.11 -24.20 -18.54
N ALA A 201 -11.42 -24.74 -17.38
CA ALA A 201 -10.89 -26.02 -16.96
C ALA A 201 -11.17 -27.06 -18.06
N PRO A 202 -10.21 -27.95 -18.41
CA PRO A 202 -10.43 -28.94 -19.45
C PRO A 202 -11.49 -29.92 -18.96
N GLY A 203 -12.64 -29.96 -19.63
CA GLY A 203 -13.56 -31.07 -19.61
C GLY A 203 -14.86 -30.94 -18.84
N ALA A 204 -15.61 -29.84 -18.98
CA ALA A 204 -17.04 -29.86 -18.66
C ALA A 204 -17.87 -29.53 -19.90
N PRO A 205 -18.95 -30.27 -20.22
CA PRO A 205 -19.83 -29.96 -21.37
C PRO A 205 -20.52 -28.61 -21.13
N VAL A 206 -20.50 -27.77 -22.15
CA VAL A 206 -21.21 -26.48 -22.16
C VAL A 206 -22.70 -26.78 -22.29
N GLU A 207 -23.40 -26.89 -21.18
CA GLU A 207 -24.84 -26.95 -21.15
C GLU A 207 -25.37 -25.59 -20.67
N GLY A 208 -26.03 -24.87 -21.56
CA GLY A 208 -27.00 -23.82 -21.25
C GLY A 208 -26.47 -22.58 -20.52
N ALA A 209 -26.05 -21.56 -21.29
CA ALA A 209 -25.91 -20.20 -20.77
C ALA A 209 -27.21 -19.75 -20.09
N ARG A 210 -27.27 -19.71 -18.77
CA ARG A 210 -28.30 -19.00 -18.03
C ARG A 210 -27.83 -17.56 -17.86
N PRO A 211 -28.58 -16.56 -18.33
CA PRO A 211 -28.28 -15.17 -18.05
C PRO A 211 -28.64 -14.85 -16.60
N GLY A 212 -27.72 -14.29 -15.83
CA GLY A 212 -28.06 -13.58 -14.60
C GLY A 212 -27.58 -14.15 -13.26
N GLY A 213 -26.33 -14.57 -13.16
CA GLY A 213 -25.67 -14.60 -11.85
C GLY A 213 -25.16 -13.19 -11.52
N LYS A 214 -25.83 -12.45 -10.63
CA LYS A 214 -25.30 -11.20 -10.08
C LYS A 214 -23.98 -11.54 -9.37
N LYS A 215 -22.86 -11.07 -9.91
CA LYS A 215 -21.56 -11.13 -9.18
C LYS A 215 -21.75 -10.37 -7.89
N ALA A 216 -21.30 -10.94 -6.78
CA ALA A 216 -21.26 -10.22 -5.51
C ALA A 216 -20.42 -8.95 -5.70
N PRO A 217 -20.89 -7.79 -5.27
CA PRO A 217 -20.17 -6.55 -5.41
C PRO A 217 -18.87 -6.61 -4.59
N THR A 218 -17.81 -6.05 -5.13
CA THR A 218 -16.46 -6.15 -4.56
C THR A 218 -15.85 -4.81 -4.19
N LEU A 219 -16.43 -3.71 -4.69
CA LEU A 219 -15.87 -2.35 -4.60
C LEU A 219 -16.93 -1.35 -4.16
N ILE A 220 -16.50 -0.41 -3.29
CA ILE A 220 -17.20 0.84 -3.00
C ILE A 220 -16.48 1.94 -3.76
N ARG A 221 -17.19 2.60 -4.66
CA ARG A 221 -16.65 3.77 -5.38
C ARG A 221 -17.25 5.04 -4.80
N MET A 222 -16.40 5.97 -4.40
CA MET A 222 -16.78 7.31 -3.98
C MET A 222 -16.22 8.33 -4.97
N THR A 223 -17.06 9.23 -5.45
CA THR A 223 -16.64 10.33 -6.31
C THR A 223 -17.12 11.65 -5.75
N VAL A 224 -16.24 12.66 -5.74
CA VAL A 224 -16.58 14.05 -5.41
C VAL A 224 -16.32 14.90 -6.65
N TYR A 225 -17.35 15.56 -7.14
CA TYR A 225 -17.28 16.45 -8.30
C TYR A 225 -17.41 17.89 -7.84
N ASP A 226 -16.43 18.74 -8.14
CA ASP A 226 -16.49 20.18 -7.94
C ASP A 226 -17.15 20.84 -9.15
N LYS A 227 -18.32 21.43 -8.93
CA LYS A 227 -19.06 22.14 -9.97
C LYS A 227 -18.39 23.45 -10.41
N LYS A 228 -17.68 24.13 -9.50
CA LYS A 228 -16.99 25.40 -9.79
C LYS A 228 -15.75 25.15 -10.64
N ALA A 229 -15.00 24.10 -10.32
CA ALA A 229 -13.79 23.70 -11.07
C ALA A 229 -14.12 22.85 -12.32
N GLY A 230 -15.32 22.30 -12.43
CA GLY A 230 -15.75 21.46 -13.55
C GLY A 230 -15.00 20.13 -13.65
N ARG A 231 -14.52 19.60 -12.52
CA ARG A 231 -13.70 18.37 -12.46
C ARG A 231 -14.01 17.54 -11.23
N TYR A 232 -13.58 16.27 -11.27
CA TYR A 232 -13.58 15.43 -10.09
C TYR A 232 -12.38 15.77 -9.19
N ASP A 233 -12.66 16.15 -7.96
CA ASP A 233 -11.62 16.45 -6.96
C ASP A 233 -11.15 15.20 -6.23
N LEU A 234 -12.04 14.20 -6.09
CA LEU A 234 -11.73 12.95 -5.40
C LEU A 234 -12.40 11.78 -6.10
N LYS A 235 -11.65 10.70 -6.30
CA LYS A 235 -12.15 9.39 -6.70
C LYS A 235 -11.49 8.33 -5.82
N ILE A 236 -12.28 7.63 -5.03
CA ILE A 236 -11.80 6.55 -4.16
C ILE A 236 -12.50 5.26 -4.59
N ASN A 237 -11.72 4.20 -4.77
CA ASN A 237 -12.20 2.85 -4.95
C ASN A 237 -11.75 2.04 -3.73
N LEU A 238 -12.69 1.62 -2.90
CA LEU A 238 -12.41 0.91 -1.66
C LEU A 238 -12.94 -0.53 -1.76
N PRO A 239 -12.09 -1.56 -1.62
CA PRO A 239 -12.57 -2.93 -1.53
C PRO A 239 -13.56 -3.10 -0.37
N ILE A 240 -14.70 -3.75 -0.60
CA ILE A 240 -15.73 -3.98 0.46
C ILE A 240 -15.12 -4.73 1.65
N ALA A 241 -14.22 -5.68 1.39
CA ALA A 241 -13.52 -6.40 2.45
C ALA A 241 -12.69 -5.47 3.35
N PHE A 242 -12.05 -4.45 2.77
CA PHE A 242 -11.27 -3.45 3.51
C PHE A 242 -12.20 -2.48 4.28
N ALA A 243 -13.30 -2.05 3.66
CA ALA A 243 -14.30 -1.25 4.35
C ALA A 243 -14.88 -1.96 5.59
N ARG A 244 -15.18 -3.26 5.48
CA ARG A 244 -15.62 -4.09 6.60
C ARG A 244 -14.55 -4.18 7.68
N MET A 245 -13.30 -4.44 7.33
CA MET A 245 -12.18 -4.49 8.28
C MET A 245 -12.00 -3.16 9.04
N LEU A 246 -12.14 -2.02 8.36
CA LEU A 246 -12.11 -0.71 9.02
C LEU A 246 -13.28 -0.53 9.98
N LEU A 247 -14.48 -0.95 9.59
CA LEU A 247 -15.67 -0.89 10.45
C LEU A 247 -15.54 -1.78 11.70
N ASP A 248 -14.92 -2.96 11.55
CA ASP A 248 -14.69 -3.87 12.67
C ASP A 248 -13.58 -3.35 13.61
N ALA A 249 -12.65 -2.55 13.10
CA ALA A 249 -11.56 -1.95 13.88
C ALA A 249 -11.96 -0.69 14.66
N VAL A 250 -13.10 -0.06 14.33
CA VAL A 250 -13.63 1.13 15.03
C VAL A 250 -14.40 0.67 16.28
N ASP A 251 -14.01 1.17 17.45
CA ASP A 251 -14.72 0.86 18.70
C ASP A 251 -16.11 1.50 18.76
N GLU A 252 -16.92 1.07 19.75
CA GLU A 252 -18.33 1.47 19.82
C GLU A 252 -18.52 2.96 20.14
N GLU A 253 -17.57 3.57 20.83
CA GLU A 253 -17.59 4.99 21.18
C GLU A 253 -17.28 5.85 19.95
N GLN A 254 -16.29 5.47 19.17
CA GLN A 254 -15.94 6.10 17.90
C GLN A 254 -17.05 5.94 16.85
N ARG A 255 -17.75 4.78 16.84
CA ARG A 255 -18.93 4.58 15.97
C ARG A 255 -20.06 5.53 16.30
N LEU A 256 -20.30 5.79 17.58
CA LEU A 256 -21.31 6.76 18.02
C LEU A 256 -20.97 8.19 17.62
N GLU A 257 -19.72 8.59 17.76
CA GLU A 257 -19.25 9.93 17.33
C GLU A 257 -19.38 10.12 15.82
N LEU A 258 -18.96 9.10 15.03
CA LEU A 258 -19.08 9.11 13.57
C LEU A 258 -20.54 9.20 13.12
N ARG A 259 -21.46 8.49 13.78
CA ARG A 259 -22.91 8.59 13.50
C ARG A 259 -23.45 9.98 13.76
N GLN A 260 -23.11 10.58 14.90
CA GLN A 260 -23.59 11.92 15.25
C GLN A 260 -23.07 13.00 14.30
N GLU A 261 -21.81 12.84 13.84
CA GLU A 261 -21.21 13.77 12.89
C GLU A 261 -21.81 13.64 11.48
N ALA A 262 -22.07 12.41 11.06
CA ALA A 262 -22.71 12.10 9.79
C ALA A 262 -24.18 12.58 9.74
N GLU A 263 -24.91 12.36 10.82
CA GLU A 263 -26.30 12.78 10.97
C GLU A 263 -26.44 14.30 10.88
N LYS A 264 -25.51 15.07 11.48
CA LYS A 264 -25.43 16.52 11.32
C LYS A 264 -25.23 16.97 9.86
N LYS A 265 -24.63 16.12 9.04
CA LYS A 265 -24.40 16.37 7.60
C LYS A 265 -25.47 15.73 6.71
N GLY A 266 -26.52 15.15 7.29
CA GLY A 266 -27.60 14.49 6.54
C GLY A 266 -27.20 13.14 5.92
N ILE A 267 -26.15 12.49 6.43
CA ILE A 267 -25.66 11.20 5.95
C ILE A 267 -26.13 10.10 6.88
N ASP A 268 -26.93 9.17 6.36
CA ASP A 268 -27.37 7.97 7.09
C ASP A 268 -26.31 6.86 6.98
N LEU A 269 -25.43 6.80 7.97
CA LEU A 269 -24.37 5.78 8.03
C LEU A 269 -24.93 4.38 8.23
N ASP A 270 -26.04 4.23 8.96
CA ASP A 270 -26.64 2.90 9.20
C ASP A 270 -27.21 2.30 7.92
N HIS A 271 -27.77 3.13 7.06
CA HIS A 271 -28.19 2.71 5.72
C HIS A 271 -26.99 2.30 4.86
N ILE A 272 -25.90 3.05 4.92
CA ILE A 272 -24.65 2.71 4.20
C ILE A 272 -24.08 1.40 4.71
N PHE A 273 -23.99 1.20 6.03
CA PHE A 273 -23.47 -0.03 6.63
C PHE A 273 -24.32 -1.25 6.29
N GLN A 274 -25.65 -1.13 6.37
CA GLN A 274 -26.55 -2.21 5.97
C GLN A 274 -26.44 -2.56 4.49
N ALA A 275 -26.24 -1.57 3.63
CA ALA A 275 -26.07 -1.80 2.21
C ALA A 275 -24.74 -2.51 1.90
N ILE A 276 -23.67 -2.17 2.62
CA ILE A 276 -22.38 -2.87 2.55
C ILE A 276 -22.51 -4.33 3.05
N GLU A 277 -23.24 -4.56 4.14
CA GLU A 277 -23.47 -5.90 4.69
C GLU A 277 -24.31 -6.77 3.76
N LYS A 278 -25.39 -6.22 3.19
CA LYS A 278 -26.29 -6.93 2.28
C LYS A 278 -25.72 -7.13 0.89
N ALA A 279 -24.54 -6.55 0.60
CA ALA A 279 -23.79 -6.67 -0.65
C ALA A 279 -24.67 -6.56 -1.90
N GLY A 280 -25.49 -5.51 -1.96
CA GLY A 280 -26.28 -5.18 -3.15
C GLY A 280 -25.50 -4.20 -4.03
N ALA A 281 -25.25 -4.53 -5.31
CA ALA A 281 -24.69 -3.57 -6.25
C ALA A 281 -25.69 -2.43 -6.50
N GLY A 282 -25.19 -1.19 -6.53
CA GLY A 282 -26.01 -0.02 -6.82
C GLY A 282 -25.51 1.27 -6.18
N LYS A 283 -26.23 2.35 -6.44
CA LYS A 283 -25.96 3.66 -5.85
C LYS A 283 -26.39 3.69 -4.40
N LEU A 284 -25.46 4.00 -3.49
CA LEU A 284 -25.71 4.08 -2.06
C LEU A 284 -26.11 5.48 -1.61
N LEU A 285 -25.41 6.49 -2.13
CA LEU A 285 -25.61 7.87 -1.77
C LEU A 285 -25.42 8.77 -2.97
N GLU A 286 -26.26 9.79 -3.06
CA GLU A 286 -26.03 10.95 -3.91
C GLU A 286 -26.42 12.19 -3.11
N ALA A 287 -25.45 13.06 -2.90
CA ALA A 287 -25.64 14.37 -2.29
C ALA A 287 -25.14 15.42 -3.27
N GLU A 288 -25.96 16.42 -3.55
CA GLU A 288 -25.63 17.49 -4.49
C GLU A 288 -26.03 18.85 -3.85
N ASP A 289 -25.10 19.80 -3.93
CA ASP A 289 -25.31 21.18 -3.52
C ASP A 289 -24.81 22.17 -4.60
N ASP A 290 -24.75 23.45 -4.28
CA ASP A 290 -24.28 24.49 -5.20
C ASP A 290 -22.76 24.43 -5.46
N GLU A 291 -22.00 23.76 -4.61
CA GLU A 291 -20.55 23.68 -4.70
C GLU A 291 -20.07 22.38 -5.37
N GLY A 292 -20.82 21.28 -5.18
CA GLY A 292 -20.38 19.99 -5.72
C GLY A 292 -21.42 18.89 -5.70
N ARG A 293 -20.97 17.68 -6.08
CA ARG A 293 -21.76 16.45 -6.03
C ARG A 293 -20.90 15.30 -5.49
N VAL A 294 -21.44 14.59 -4.53
CA VAL A 294 -20.84 13.37 -3.97
C VAL A 294 -21.69 12.18 -4.36
N GLU A 295 -21.07 11.16 -4.91
CA GLU A 295 -21.75 9.90 -5.26
C GLU A 295 -20.98 8.74 -4.65
N ILE A 296 -21.71 7.77 -4.07
CA ILE A 296 -21.16 6.51 -3.55
C ILE A 296 -21.91 5.35 -4.22
N TRP A 297 -21.15 4.43 -4.79
CA TRP A 297 -21.65 3.25 -5.50
C TRP A 297 -21.04 1.98 -4.90
N ILE A 298 -21.81 0.89 -4.93
CA ILE A 298 -21.29 -0.48 -4.74
C ILE A 298 -21.29 -1.17 -6.11
N GLU A 299 -20.10 -1.65 -6.53
CA GLU A 299 -19.89 -2.36 -7.79
C GLU A 299 -19.27 -3.75 -7.57
#